data_643bf35d95a230bb87bcdbb2cceef42d
#
_entry.id   643bf35d95a230bb87bcdbb2cceef42d
#
_cell.length_a   1.000
_cell.length_b   1.000
_cell.length_c   1.000
_cell.angle_alpha   90.00
_cell.angle_beta   90.00
_cell.angle_gamma   90.00
#
_symmetry.space_group_name_H-M   'P 1'
#
loop_
_entity.id
_entity.type
_entity.pdbx_description
1 polymer ?
#
loop_
_entity_poly.entity_id
_entity_poly.type
_entity_poly.pdbx_seq_one_letter_code
_entity_poly.pdbx_strand_id
1 'polypeptide(L)'
;MKIGDICTYAPKSTIKAGDAVADGKYMFFTSSTDESKRYNDYQLDCEGIIMGTGGNATLHYYSGKFSTSTDCVVLLPNSNIRCKYLYYFFLCHMPALENGFKGAGLKHTNKNHINNIEIS
;
A
#
# COMPACT_ATOMS: atom_id res chain seq x y z
N MET A 1 11.65 13.14 11.14
CA MET A 1 12.11 12.39 9.96
C MET A 1 10.91 12.11 9.06
N LYS A 2 11.04 12.33 7.78
CA LYS A 2 9.94 12.09 6.85
C LYS A 2 9.95 10.65 6.33
N ILE A 3 8.77 10.14 6.02
CA ILE A 3 8.64 8.77 5.50
C ILE A 3 9.49 8.56 4.25
N GLY A 4 9.53 9.54 3.34
CA GLY A 4 10.36 9.45 2.14
C GLY A 4 11.86 9.31 2.40
N ASP A 5 12.32 9.65 3.60
CA ASP A 5 13.74 9.52 3.99
C ASP A 5 14.09 8.09 4.42
N ILE A 6 13.10 7.27 4.77
CA ILE A 6 13.32 5.96 5.38
C ILE A 6 12.67 4.81 4.61
N CYS A 7 12.00 5.09 3.50
CA CYS A 7 11.31 4.08 2.69
C CYS A 7 11.60 4.29 1.21
N THR A 8 11.55 3.19 0.47
CA THR A 8 11.45 3.20 -0.97
C THR A 8 10.11 2.56 -1.36
N TYR A 9 9.82 2.53 -2.66
CA TYR A 9 8.58 1.93 -3.16
C TYR A 9 8.90 0.79 -4.10
N ALA A 10 8.09 -0.25 -4.07
CA ALA A 10 8.14 -1.32 -5.06
C ALA A 10 7.73 -0.77 -6.43
N PRO A 11 8.13 -1.43 -7.53
CA PRO A 11 7.67 -1.05 -8.87
C PRO A 11 6.14 -1.03 -8.94
N LYS A 12 5.60 -0.09 -9.69
CA LYS A 12 4.15 0.07 -9.83
C LYS A 12 3.54 -1.12 -10.57
N SER A 13 2.41 -1.60 -10.07
CA SER A 13 1.65 -2.66 -10.74
C SER A 13 0.95 -2.14 -11.99
N THR A 14 0.71 -3.08 -12.94
CA THR A 14 -0.12 -2.84 -14.12
C THR A 14 -1.40 -3.67 -14.10
N ILE A 15 -1.66 -4.41 -13.02
CA ILE A 15 -2.85 -5.29 -12.90
C ILE A 15 -4.03 -4.45 -12.44
N LYS A 16 -5.16 -4.56 -13.12
CA LYS A 16 -6.37 -3.84 -12.72
C LYS A 16 -7.05 -4.55 -11.56
N ALA A 17 -7.68 -3.78 -10.67
CA ALA A 17 -8.39 -4.33 -9.52
C ALA A 17 -9.46 -5.36 -9.93
N GLY A 18 -10.11 -5.15 -11.07
CA GLY A 18 -11.13 -6.06 -11.58
C GLY A 18 -10.62 -7.40 -12.10
N ASP A 19 -9.30 -7.57 -12.21
CA ASP A 19 -8.69 -8.78 -12.73
C ASP A 19 -8.44 -9.84 -11.64
N ALA A 20 -8.96 -9.64 -10.44
CA ALA A 20 -8.86 -10.64 -9.36
C ALA A 20 -9.47 -11.98 -9.80
N VAL A 21 -8.85 -13.07 -9.36
CA VAL A 21 -9.26 -14.44 -9.67
C VAL A 21 -9.76 -15.10 -8.38
N ALA A 22 -11.01 -15.58 -8.38
CA ALA A 22 -11.68 -16.04 -7.16
C ALA A 22 -10.92 -17.15 -6.42
N ASP A 23 -10.28 -18.06 -7.15
CA ASP A 23 -9.51 -19.17 -6.60
C ASP A 23 -8.01 -19.02 -6.89
N GLY A 24 -7.54 -17.78 -7.01
CA GLY A 24 -6.15 -17.48 -7.27
C GLY A 24 -5.23 -17.97 -6.16
N LYS A 25 -3.97 -18.17 -6.51
CA LYS A 25 -2.97 -18.78 -5.63
C LYS A 25 -2.36 -17.81 -4.63
N TYR A 26 -2.30 -16.51 -4.99
CA TYR A 26 -1.57 -15.50 -4.21
C TYR A 26 -2.49 -14.39 -3.75
N MET A 27 -2.11 -13.74 -2.64
CA MET A 27 -2.78 -12.53 -2.16
C MET A 27 -2.75 -11.44 -3.23
N PHE A 28 -3.86 -10.73 -3.37
CA PHE A 28 -4.00 -9.62 -4.30
C PHE A 28 -4.63 -8.43 -3.59
N PHE A 29 -3.85 -7.39 -3.38
CA PHE A 29 -4.29 -6.20 -2.66
C PHE A 29 -4.77 -5.13 -3.64
N THR A 30 -5.89 -4.52 -3.31
CA THR A 30 -6.46 -3.40 -4.06
C THR A 30 -6.67 -2.22 -3.11
N SER A 31 -7.15 -1.09 -3.63
CA SER A 31 -7.48 0.08 -2.81
C SER A 31 -8.79 -0.17 -2.04
N SER A 32 -8.76 -1.16 -1.16
CA SER A 32 -9.91 -1.66 -0.41
C SER A 32 -9.41 -2.28 0.90
N THR A 33 -10.31 -2.40 1.88
CA THR A 33 -10.04 -3.15 3.11
C THR A 33 -10.22 -4.66 2.94
N ASP A 34 -10.76 -5.10 1.81
CA ASP A 34 -10.99 -6.50 1.52
C ASP A 34 -9.67 -7.23 1.25
N GLU A 35 -9.35 -8.23 2.08
CA GLU A 35 -8.15 -9.05 1.94
C GLU A 35 -8.46 -10.46 1.39
N SER A 36 -9.67 -10.66 0.87
CA SER A 36 -10.08 -11.96 0.32
C SER A 36 -9.68 -12.15 -1.15
N LYS A 37 -9.29 -11.08 -1.83
CA LYS A 37 -8.97 -11.14 -3.26
C LYS A 37 -7.69 -11.90 -3.52
N ARG A 38 -7.65 -12.61 -4.65
CA ARG A 38 -6.53 -13.46 -5.05
C ARG A 38 -6.19 -13.24 -6.51
N TYR A 39 -4.97 -13.66 -6.87
CA TYR A 39 -4.48 -13.62 -8.23
C TYR A 39 -3.61 -14.85 -8.50
N ASN A 40 -3.46 -15.20 -9.77
CA ASN A 40 -2.72 -16.43 -10.12
C ASN A 40 -1.21 -16.25 -10.21
N ASP A 41 -0.73 -15.03 -10.08
CA ASP A 41 0.69 -14.72 -10.14
C ASP A 41 1.07 -13.77 -9.02
N TYR A 42 2.38 -13.59 -8.80
CA TYR A 42 2.86 -12.63 -7.83
C TYR A 42 3.90 -11.72 -8.48
N GLN A 43 3.84 -10.44 -8.12
CA GLN A 43 4.80 -9.43 -8.58
C GLN A 43 5.92 -9.24 -7.57
N LEU A 44 5.62 -9.48 -6.29
CA LEU A 44 6.51 -9.18 -5.19
C LEU A 44 6.62 -10.40 -4.29
N ASP A 45 7.83 -10.61 -3.75
CA ASP A 45 8.11 -11.60 -2.73
C ASP A 45 8.94 -10.90 -1.67
N CYS A 46 8.27 -10.23 -0.73
CA CYS A 46 8.92 -9.40 0.26
C CYS A 46 7.99 -9.06 1.41
N GLU A 47 8.53 -8.40 2.41
CA GLU A 47 7.75 -7.77 3.47
C GLU A 47 7.49 -6.32 3.07
N GLY A 48 6.23 -5.88 3.11
CA GLY A 48 5.88 -4.53 2.70
C GLY A 48 4.61 -4.02 3.32
N ILE A 49 4.40 -2.71 3.16
CA ILE A 49 3.19 -2.02 3.58
C ILE A 49 2.46 -1.57 2.32
N ILE A 50 1.22 -2.03 2.17
CA ILE A 50 0.42 -1.76 0.98
C ILE A 50 -0.59 -0.68 1.31
N MET A 51 -0.61 0.39 0.52
CA MET A 51 -1.54 1.50 0.68
C MET A 51 -2.34 1.71 -0.58
N GLY A 52 -3.67 1.80 -0.46
CA GLY A 52 -4.52 2.21 -1.56
C GLY A 52 -4.41 3.70 -1.81
N THR A 53 -4.45 4.10 -3.08
CA THR A 53 -4.33 5.51 -3.49
C THR A 53 -5.61 6.07 -4.07
N GLY A 54 -6.66 5.27 -4.20
CA GLY A 54 -7.95 5.72 -4.75
C GLY A 54 -9.09 5.51 -3.77
N GLY A 55 -10.02 6.44 -3.71
CA GLY A 55 -11.18 6.38 -2.83
C GLY A 55 -10.87 6.80 -1.41
N ASN A 56 -10.74 5.83 -0.52
CA ASN A 56 -10.42 6.06 0.89
C ASN A 56 -9.05 5.49 1.22
N ALA A 57 -8.45 5.99 2.29
CA ALA A 57 -7.17 5.46 2.77
C ALA A 57 -7.34 4.01 3.23
N THR A 58 -6.51 3.12 2.73
CA THR A 58 -6.46 1.73 3.14
C THR A 58 -5.03 1.35 3.45
N LEU A 59 -4.86 0.39 4.35
CA LEU A 59 -3.55 0.01 4.86
C LEU A 59 -3.51 -1.49 5.09
N HIS A 60 -2.51 -2.15 4.51
CA HIS A 60 -2.27 -3.58 4.71
C HIS A 60 -0.79 -3.82 4.98
N TYR A 61 -0.52 -4.90 5.69
CA TYR A 61 0.83 -5.43 5.90
C TYR A 61 0.88 -6.86 5.38
N TYR A 62 1.94 -7.20 4.66
CA TYR A 62 2.12 -8.58 4.22
C TYR A 62 3.59 -8.92 4.08
N SER A 63 3.90 -10.17 4.35
CA SER A 63 5.24 -10.74 4.12
C SER A 63 5.09 -12.03 3.34
N GLY A 64 5.62 -12.08 2.12
CA GLY A 64 5.53 -13.23 1.25
C GLY A 64 5.29 -12.83 -0.19
N LYS A 65 4.71 -13.75 -0.96
CA LYS A 65 4.43 -13.55 -2.38
C LYS A 65 3.04 -12.94 -2.56
N PHE A 66 2.96 -11.81 -3.25
CA PHE A 66 1.68 -11.12 -3.46
C PHE A 66 1.73 -10.22 -4.69
N SER A 67 0.55 -9.78 -5.10
CA SER A 67 0.38 -8.78 -6.15
C SER A 67 -0.49 -7.65 -5.66
N THR A 68 -0.43 -6.52 -6.34
CA THR A 68 -1.32 -5.38 -6.06
C THR A 68 -1.95 -4.89 -7.35
N SER A 69 -3.04 -4.15 -7.22
CA SER A 69 -3.64 -3.44 -8.34
C SER A 69 -2.91 -2.12 -8.61
N THR A 70 -3.26 -1.48 -9.74
CA THR A 70 -2.65 -0.21 -10.16
C THR A 70 -2.90 0.93 -9.20
N ASP A 71 -3.95 0.84 -8.35
CA ASP A 71 -4.32 1.88 -7.40
C ASP A 71 -3.76 1.63 -6.00
N CYS A 72 -2.61 0.98 -5.93
CA CYS A 72 -1.87 0.75 -4.69
C CYS A 72 -0.42 1.20 -4.85
N VAL A 73 0.19 1.55 -3.71
CA VAL A 73 1.64 1.67 -3.59
C VAL A 73 2.12 0.72 -2.50
N VAL A 74 3.34 0.22 -2.64
CA VAL A 74 3.95 -0.67 -1.65
C VAL A 74 5.19 0.00 -1.11
N LEU A 75 5.18 0.29 0.20
CA LEU A 75 6.32 0.87 0.89
C LEU A 75 7.26 -0.23 1.36
N LEU A 76 8.54 -0.02 1.10
CA LEU A 76 9.63 -0.90 1.52
C LEU A 76 10.54 -0.11 2.44
N PRO A 77 10.42 -0.29 3.77
CA PRO A 77 11.29 0.42 4.71
C PRO A 77 12.76 0.03 4.54
N ASN A 78 13.65 0.96 4.84
CA ASN A 78 15.09 0.69 4.85
C ASN A 78 15.42 -0.38 5.89
N SER A 79 16.56 -1.07 5.70
CA SER A 79 16.91 -2.25 6.49
C SER A 79 17.02 -2.01 8.00
N ASN A 80 17.24 -0.77 8.44
CA ASN A 80 17.33 -0.43 9.85
C ASN A 80 15.98 -0.05 10.47
N ILE A 81 14.89 -0.14 9.72
CA ILE A 81 13.53 0.15 10.18
C ILE A 81 12.70 -1.13 10.09
N ARG A 82 12.08 -1.51 11.18
CA ARG A 82 11.17 -2.67 11.17
C ARG A 82 9.88 -2.32 10.46
N CYS A 83 9.53 -3.13 9.47
CA CYS A 83 8.33 -2.91 8.67
C CYS A 83 7.06 -2.91 9.53
N LYS A 84 6.93 -3.83 10.48
CA LYS A 84 5.78 -3.87 11.39
C LYS A 84 5.69 -2.63 12.28
N TYR A 85 6.81 -2.09 12.73
CA TYR A 85 6.81 -0.86 13.50
C TYR A 85 6.19 0.28 12.68
N LEU A 86 6.63 0.41 11.44
CA LEU A 86 6.11 1.43 10.54
C LEU A 86 4.63 1.20 10.21
N TYR A 87 4.23 -0.05 10.03
CA TYR A 87 2.83 -0.39 9.82
C TYR A 87 1.97 0.08 11.00
N TYR A 88 2.38 -0.21 12.23
CA TYR A 88 1.65 0.23 13.42
C TYR A 88 1.65 1.75 13.57
N PHE A 89 2.73 2.42 13.17
CA PHE A 89 2.75 3.87 13.13
C PHE A 89 1.62 4.40 12.24
N PHE A 90 1.52 3.90 11.02
CA PHE A 90 0.46 4.33 10.10
C PHE A 90 -0.93 3.96 10.60
N LEU A 91 -1.05 2.78 11.20
CA LEU A 91 -2.34 2.33 11.74
C LEU A 91 -2.85 3.29 12.82
N CYS A 92 -1.94 3.84 13.63
CA CYS A 92 -2.27 4.83 14.65
C CYS A 92 -2.42 6.25 14.09
N HIS A 93 -2.06 6.48 12.84
CA HIS A 93 -2.06 7.81 12.20
C HIS A 93 -2.81 7.79 10.86
N MET A 94 -3.86 7.00 10.77
CA MET A 94 -4.67 6.94 9.54
C MET A 94 -5.16 8.31 9.05
N PRO A 95 -5.55 9.25 9.92
CA PRO A 95 -5.90 10.59 9.45
C PRO A 95 -4.81 11.29 8.64
N ALA A 96 -3.53 11.03 8.93
CA ALA A 96 -2.43 11.59 8.15
C ALA A 96 -2.42 11.07 6.71
N LEU A 97 -2.80 9.82 6.50
CA LEU A 97 -2.98 9.24 5.16
C LEU A 97 -4.21 9.81 4.49
N GLU A 98 -5.33 9.89 5.21
CA GLU A 98 -6.61 10.36 4.67
C GLU A 98 -6.53 11.81 4.19
N ASN A 99 -5.73 12.63 4.86
CA ASN A 99 -5.56 14.04 4.51
C ASN A 99 -4.96 14.24 3.11
N GLY A 100 -4.33 13.23 2.54
CA GLY A 100 -3.76 13.29 1.21
C GLY A 100 -4.77 13.01 0.09
N PHE A 101 -5.95 12.51 0.43
CA PHE A 101 -6.95 12.14 -0.58
C PHE A 101 -7.73 13.37 -1.00
N LYS A 102 -7.59 13.76 -2.27
CA LYS A 102 -8.18 14.98 -2.84
C LYS A 102 -8.73 14.70 -4.23
N GLY A 103 -9.68 15.51 -4.64
CA GLY A 103 -10.28 15.46 -5.96
C GLY A 103 -11.80 15.65 -5.92
N ALA A 104 -12.35 16.05 -7.05
CA ALA A 104 -13.80 16.08 -7.28
C ALA A 104 -14.22 14.69 -7.73
N GLY A 105 -15.25 14.11 -7.13
CA GLY A 105 -15.68 12.74 -7.41
C GLY A 105 -14.83 11.74 -6.64
N LEU A 106 -14.20 10.79 -7.35
CA LEU A 106 -13.33 9.81 -6.71
C LEU A 106 -12.03 10.48 -6.28
N LYS A 107 -11.75 10.43 -4.98
CA LYS A 107 -10.54 11.05 -4.41
C LYS A 107 -9.33 10.16 -4.62
N HIS A 108 -8.16 10.80 -4.74
CA HIS A 108 -6.88 10.14 -4.93
C HIS A 108 -5.81 10.78 -4.04
N THR A 109 -4.84 9.98 -3.65
CA THR A 109 -3.60 10.44 -3.05
C THR A 109 -2.40 10.03 -3.91
N ASN A 110 -1.19 10.43 -3.52
CA ASN A 110 0.02 10.09 -4.25
C ASN A 110 1.21 9.92 -3.31
N LYS A 111 2.33 9.42 -3.87
CA LYS A 111 3.55 9.18 -3.11
C LYS A 111 4.11 10.45 -2.46
N ASN A 112 3.93 11.60 -3.09
CA ASN A 112 4.46 12.86 -2.56
C ASN A 112 3.84 13.17 -1.19
N HIS A 113 2.54 12.98 -1.03
CA HIS A 113 1.88 13.16 0.25
C HIS A 113 2.44 12.20 1.30
N ILE A 114 2.55 10.92 0.94
CA ILE A 114 3.04 9.88 1.86
C ILE A 114 4.48 10.18 2.29
N ASN A 115 5.32 10.56 1.33
CA ASN A 115 6.73 10.89 1.61
C ASN A 115 6.91 12.01 2.61
N ASN A 116 5.96 12.94 2.67
CA ASN A 116 6.04 14.12 3.54
C ASN A 116 5.43 13.91 4.93
N ILE A 117 4.88 12.74 5.22
CA ILE A 117 4.38 12.43 6.56
C ILE A 117 5.57 12.33 7.51
N GLU A 118 5.47 13.02 8.65
CA GLU A 118 6.50 13.02 9.68
C GLU A 118 6.35 11.83 10.62
N ILE A 119 7.47 11.20 10.95
CA ILE A 119 7.56 10.18 11.99
C ILE A 119 8.65 10.59 12.98
N SER A 120 8.33 10.52 14.25
CA SER A 120 9.26 10.90 15.31
C SER A 120 9.98 9.72 15.93
#